data_6efcf84c166026ff395dcffc04112c60
#
_entry.id   6efcf84c166026ff395dcffc04112c60
#
_cell.length_a   1.000
_cell.length_b   1.000
_cell.length_c   1.000
_cell.angle_alpha   90.00
_cell.angle_beta   90.00
_cell.angle_gamma   90.00
#
_symmetry.space_group_name_H-M   'P 1'
#
loop_
_entity.id
_entity.type
_entity.pdbx_description
1 polymer ?
#
loop_
_entity_poly.entity_id
_entity_poly.type
_entity_poly.pdbx_seq_one_letter_code
_entity_poly.pdbx_strand_id
1 'polypeptide(L)' 'MRRSAAEFARVKVRFPQWYIQRSLPGAAVPGYTAVETATGRRIRCASLAELERCLQDATPRPS' A
#
# COMPACT_ATOMS: atom_id res chain seq x y z
N MET A 1 -7.63 -2.43 20.23
CA MET A 1 -6.66 -3.08 19.36
C MET A 1 -6.27 -2.18 18.22
N ARG A 2 -4.99 -2.01 18.04
CA ARG A 2 -4.48 -1.09 17.02
C ARG A 2 -3.60 -1.80 16.01
N ARG A 3 -3.92 -3.03 15.72
CA ARG A 3 -3.12 -3.81 14.81
C ARG A 3 -3.04 -3.20 13.42
N SER A 4 -4.16 -2.69 12.94
CA SER A 4 -4.17 -2.17 11.58
C SER A 4 -3.25 -0.99 11.42
N ALA A 5 -3.11 -0.15 12.45
CA ALA A 5 -2.20 0.98 12.38
C ALA A 5 -0.74 0.51 12.32
N ALA A 6 -0.39 -0.51 13.12
CA ALA A 6 0.96 -1.03 13.10
C ALA A 6 1.28 -1.71 11.79
N GLU A 7 0.33 -2.45 11.25
CA GLU A 7 0.54 -3.11 9.96
C GLU A 7 0.70 -2.12 8.83
N PHE A 8 -0.10 -1.06 8.86
CA PHE A 8 -0.01 -0.03 7.85
C PHE A 8 1.36 0.63 7.87
N ALA A 9 1.85 0.97 9.05
CA ALA A 9 3.16 1.59 9.19
C ALA A 9 4.26 0.64 8.71
N ARG A 10 4.13 -0.65 9.01
CA ARG A 10 5.13 -1.63 8.60
C ARG A 10 5.21 -1.75 7.08
N VAL A 11 4.07 -1.75 6.43
CA VAL A 11 4.04 -1.84 4.97
C VAL A 11 4.68 -0.61 4.35
N LYS A 12 4.40 0.57 4.91
CA LYS A 12 5.00 1.81 4.41
C LYS A 12 6.52 1.77 4.51
N VAL A 13 7.03 1.22 5.59
CA VAL A 13 8.48 1.12 5.79
C VAL A 13 9.10 0.11 4.82
N ARG A 14 8.39 -0.99 4.58
CA ARG A 14 8.90 -2.03 3.68
C ARG A 14 8.97 -1.59 2.23
N PHE A 15 8.10 -0.67 1.84
CA PHE A 15 8.02 -0.23 0.45
C PHE A 15 8.18 1.28 0.36
N PRO A 16 9.38 1.78 0.65
CA PRO A 16 9.58 3.24 0.69
C PRO A 16 9.43 3.92 -0.66
N GLN A 17 9.52 3.18 -1.76
CA GLN A 17 9.31 3.77 -3.09
C GLN A 17 7.84 4.05 -3.38
N TRP A 18 6.95 3.52 -2.56
CA TRP A 18 5.52 3.65 -2.77
C TRP A 18 4.92 4.57 -1.73
N TYR A 19 4.13 5.52 -2.18
CA TYR A 19 3.37 6.38 -1.31
C TYR A 19 2.02 5.72 -1.07
N ILE A 20 1.78 5.27 0.15
CA ILE A 20 0.63 4.46 0.47
C ILE A 20 -0.38 5.29 1.24
N GLN A 21 -1.61 5.31 0.77
CA GLN A 21 -2.70 6.04 1.40
C GLN A 21 -3.86 5.11 1.68
N ARG A 22 -4.52 5.39 2.78
CA ARG A 22 -5.75 4.70 3.12
C ARG A 22 -6.93 5.58 2.69
N SER A 23 -8.00 4.93 2.19
CA SER A 23 -9.19 5.66 1.81
C SER A 23 -9.76 6.40 3.00
N LEU A 24 -10.30 7.59 2.75
CA LEU A 24 -10.91 8.38 3.79
C LEU A 24 -12.21 7.73 4.25
N PRO A 25 -12.60 7.95 5.51
CA PRO A 25 -13.90 7.50 5.98
C PRO A 25 -15.01 8.07 5.11
N GLY A 26 -15.94 7.23 4.73
CA GLY A 26 -17.03 7.66 3.87
C GLY A 26 -16.70 7.62 2.40
N ALA A 27 -15.51 7.19 2.03
CA ALA A 27 -15.15 7.03 0.62
C ALA A 27 -16.06 5.99 -0.03
N ALA A 28 -16.39 6.22 -1.30
CA ALA A 28 -17.24 5.29 -2.03
C ALA A 28 -16.59 3.92 -2.16
N VAL A 29 -15.27 3.88 -2.31
CA VAL A 29 -14.55 2.62 -2.43
C VAL A 29 -13.50 2.57 -1.33
N PRO A 30 -13.76 1.80 -0.27
CA PRO A 30 -12.77 1.67 0.79
C PRO A 30 -11.58 0.85 0.33
N GLY A 31 -10.46 1.05 0.98
CA GLY A 31 -9.26 0.30 0.66
C GLY A 31 -8.01 1.13 0.77
N TYR A 32 -6.99 0.71 0.02
CA TYR A 32 -5.68 1.34 0.05
C TYR A 32 -5.20 1.64 -1.35
N THR A 33 -4.45 2.72 -1.49
CA THR A 33 -3.86 3.11 -2.76
C THR A 33 -2.37 3.32 -2.57
N ALA A 34 -1.57 2.77 -3.48
CA ALA A 34 -0.14 2.98 -3.47
C ALA A 34 0.28 3.61 -4.79
N VAL A 35 1.13 4.62 -4.70
CA VAL A 35 1.64 5.32 -5.88
C VAL A 35 3.16 5.22 -5.88
N GLU A 36 3.71 4.68 -6.95
CA GLU A 36 5.15 4.61 -7.08
C GLU A 36 5.70 5.98 -7.44
N THR A 37 6.58 6.50 -6.58
CA THR A 37 7.04 7.87 -6.74
C THR A 37 7.88 8.08 -7.99
N ALA A 38 8.59 7.05 -8.42
CA ALA A 38 9.47 7.18 -9.59
C ALA A 38 8.70 7.21 -10.91
N THR A 39 7.62 6.46 -11.00
CA THR A 39 6.90 6.29 -12.28
C THR A 39 5.49 6.83 -12.27
N GLY A 40 4.94 7.10 -11.08
CA GLY A 40 3.55 7.52 -10.96
C GLY A 40 2.57 6.37 -11.07
N ARG A 41 3.05 5.16 -11.06
CA ARG A 41 2.23 3.98 -11.17
C ARG A 41 1.34 3.83 -9.94
N ARG A 42 0.11 3.39 -10.15
CA ARG A 42 -0.88 3.30 -9.09
C ARG A 42 -1.40 1.90 -8.91
N ILE A 43 -1.52 1.47 -7.67
CA ILE A 43 -2.12 0.19 -7.33
C ILE A 43 -3.18 0.43 -6.28
N ARG A 44 -4.31 -0.23 -6.43
CA ARG A 44 -5.44 -0.08 -5.55
C ARG A 44 -5.91 -1.44 -5.08
N CYS A 45 -6.08 -1.59 -3.77
CA CYS A 45 -6.47 -2.86 -3.19
C CYS A 45 -7.48 -2.65 -2.08
N ALA A 46 -8.32 -3.66 -1.86
CA ALA A 46 -9.37 -3.56 -0.86
C ALA A 46 -8.84 -3.79 0.55
N SER A 47 -7.74 -4.51 0.71
CA SER A 47 -7.19 -4.79 2.02
C SER A 47 -5.70 -4.56 2.02
N LEU A 48 -5.15 -4.38 3.22
CA LEU A 48 -3.73 -4.14 3.38
C LEU A 48 -2.92 -5.37 2.99
N ALA A 49 -3.39 -6.55 3.33
CA ALA A 49 -2.70 -7.78 2.97
C ALA A 49 -2.60 -7.93 1.44
N GLU A 50 -3.67 -7.61 0.77
CA GLU A 50 -3.71 -7.66 -0.68
C GLU A 50 -2.76 -6.64 -1.28
N LEU A 51 -2.74 -5.44 -0.71
CA LEU A 51 -1.84 -4.40 -1.16
C LEU A 51 -0.39 -4.83 -1.01
N GLU A 52 -0.06 -5.42 0.12
CA GLU A 52 1.30 -5.88 0.36
C GLU A 52 1.74 -6.88 -0.69
N ARG A 53 0.87 -7.82 -1.04
CA ARG A 53 1.18 -8.80 -2.08
C ARG A 53 1.38 -8.14 -3.43
N CYS A 54 0.52 -7.18 -3.76
CA CYS A 54 0.65 -6.47 -5.02
C CYS A 54 1.96 -5.69 -5.10
N LEU A 55 2.35 -5.07 -4.00
CA LEU A 55 3.60 -4.32 -3.97
C LEU A 55 4.81 -5.22 -4.08
N GLN A 56 4.74 -6.40 -3.48
CA GLN A 56 5.83 -7.37 -3.62
C GLN A 56 6.00 -7.81 -5.07
N ASP A 57 4.88 -8.04 -5.74
CA ASP A 57 4.91 -8.44 -7.15
C ASP A 57 5.43 -7.32 -8.03
N ALA A 58 5.02 -6.09 -7.74
CA ALA A 58 5.37 -4.94 -8.56
C ALA A 58 6.80 -4.47 -8.35
N THR A 59 7.36 -4.74 -7.18
CA THR A 59 8.71 -4.28 -6.86
C THR A 59 9.73 -5.31 -7.27
N PRO A 60 10.65 -4.97 -8.17
CA PRO A 60 11.67 -5.94 -8.60
C PRO A 60 12.55 -6.33 -7.43
N ARG A 61 12.86 -7.60 -7.37
CA ARG A 61 13.73 -8.09 -6.34
C ARG A 61 15.17 -7.85 -6.71
N PRO A 62 15.98 -7.42 -5.76
CA PRO A 62 17.41 -7.37 -6.02
C PRO A 62 17.94 -8.79 -6.20
N SER A 63 18.67 -8.99 -7.20
CA SER A 63 19.25 -10.31 -7.49
C SER A 63 20.43 -10.61 -6.59
#